data_d86e75392069c32d6b63bd01cbfc62b2
#
_entry.id   d86e75392069c32d6b63bd01cbfc62b2
#
_cell.length_a   1.000
_cell.length_b   1.000
_cell.length_c   1.000
_cell.angle_alpha   90.00
_cell.angle_beta   90.00
_cell.angle_gamma   90.00
#
_symmetry.space_group_name_H-M   'P 1'
#
loop_
_entity.id
_entity.type
_entity.pdbx_description
1 polymer ?
#
loop_
_entity_poly.entity_id
_entity_poly.type
_entity_poly.pdbx_seq_one_letter_code
_entity_poly.pdbx_strand_id
1 'polypeptide(L)'
;MTILIAVILVAVNLGGNAWSQSSRPQTEAELGKYLGADRERLLYEGAKKEGKLVWYTSLTPYKEFAKAFEGRYPGVTVEPYRAPAVTLATRTLGEAQARRYIVDVFETTQGALMLLRDNKLLLPYTSPHLGDYPEGSKEKAPGGLSFYVVDRESYPGIGYNKNAIRDGDVAKSFNDLLKPALKGKIGISGEEIGNRVIGAMLQAKGEAFVKKLAGQDIKMYGIPALGLNELVVSGEVPLTFTAVDSNIRLAAARGAPVAWVAPDLVPVNSGSVAVFVHSQHPHAALLFIDFMIGPQGQKLFADKLGYGTPRKSPGFKRWYPEQGLSTYDYAETIERWNKILLEISRK
;
A
#
# COMPACT_ATOMS: atom_id res chain seq x y z
N MET A 1 -54.17 -54.95 -46.89
CA MET A 1 -52.85 -55.10 -46.23
C MET A 1 -52.18 -53.77 -46.35
N THR A 2 -52.41 -52.89 -45.38
CA THR A 2 -51.97 -51.47 -45.39
C THR A 2 -50.81 -51.33 -44.41
N ILE A 3 -49.63 -51.00 -44.94
CA ILE A 3 -48.40 -50.82 -44.15
C ILE A 3 -48.35 -49.36 -43.68
N LEU A 4 -48.40 -49.14 -42.34
CA LEU A 4 -48.16 -47.85 -41.71
C LEU A 4 -46.69 -47.67 -41.49
N ILE A 5 -46.13 -46.64 -42.12
CA ILE A 5 -44.70 -46.21 -41.89
C ILE A 5 -44.74 -45.13 -40.77
N ALA A 6 -44.20 -45.46 -39.61
CA ALA A 6 -44.00 -44.49 -38.53
C ALA A 6 -42.70 -43.74 -38.76
N VAL A 7 -42.79 -42.43 -38.96
CA VAL A 7 -41.61 -41.52 -39.00
C VAL A 7 -41.27 -41.07 -37.60
N ILE A 8 -40.14 -41.50 -37.07
CA ILE A 8 -39.57 -41.02 -35.83
C ILE A 8 -38.80 -39.73 -36.05
N LEU A 9 -39.35 -38.60 -35.60
CA LEU A 9 -38.65 -37.33 -35.55
C LEU A 9 -37.72 -37.32 -34.31
N VAL A 10 -36.40 -37.44 -34.56
CA VAL A 10 -35.37 -37.22 -33.54
C VAL A 10 -35.15 -35.71 -33.42
N ALA A 11 -35.67 -35.13 -32.37
CA ALA A 11 -35.36 -33.73 -31.97
C ALA A 11 -33.96 -33.69 -31.41
N VAL A 12 -32.99 -33.19 -32.18
CA VAL A 12 -31.64 -32.85 -31.69
C VAL A 12 -31.75 -31.57 -30.92
N ASN A 13 -31.71 -31.69 -29.58
CA ASN A 13 -31.57 -30.56 -28.67
C ASN A 13 -30.12 -30.04 -28.75
N LEU A 14 -29.87 -29.05 -29.58
CA LEU A 14 -28.69 -28.23 -29.54
C LEU A 14 -28.77 -27.34 -28.31
N GLY A 15 -28.31 -27.87 -27.16
CA GLY A 15 -28.06 -27.09 -25.95
C GLY A 15 -26.96 -26.06 -26.22
N GLY A 16 -27.32 -24.92 -26.75
CA GLY A 16 -26.45 -23.76 -26.80
C GLY A 16 -26.11 -23.33 -25.36
N ASN A 17 -24.85 -23.50 -24.98
CA ASN A 17 -24.31 -22.84 -23.80
C ASN A 17 -24.55 -21.34 -23.97
N ALA A 18 -25.62 -20.82 -23.38
CA ALA A 18 -25.81 -19.39 -23.20
C ALA A 18 -24.72 -18.92 -22.24
N TRP A 19 -23.58 -18.52 -22.79
CA TRP A 19 -22.64 -17.68 -22.07
C TRP A 19 -23.42 -16.45 -21.66
N SER A 20 -23.68 -16.29 -20.35
CA SER A 20 -24.26 -15.08 -19.81
C SER A 20 -23.37 -13.92 -20.22
N GLN A 21 -23.75 -13.19 -21.26
CA GLN A 21 -23.16 -11.90 -21.54
C GLN A 21 -23.53 -11.02 -20.36
N SER A 22 -22.58 -10.80 -19.45
CA SER A 22 -22.76 -9.77 -18.42
C SER A 22 -23.12 -8.48 -19.15
N SER A 23 -24.31 -7.93 -18.83
CA SER A 23 -24.73 -6.65 -19.40
C SER A 23 -23.63 -5.61 -19.22
N ARG A 24 -23.38 -4.81 -20.24
CA ARG A 24 -22.38 -3.71 -20.13
C ARG A 24 -22.78 -2.81 -18.96
N PRO A 25 -21.81 -2.40 -18.11
CA PRO A 25 -22.10 -1.54 -16.97
C PRO A 25 -22.70 -0.21 -17.43
N GLN A 26 -23.77 0.23 -16.75
CA GLN A 26 -24.50 1.47 -17.05
C GLN A 26 -24.20 2.58 -16.04
N THR A 27 -23.68 2.24 -14.88
CA THR A 27 -23.35 3.16 -13.77
C THR A 27 -21.90 3.03 -13.34
N GLU A 28 -21.37 4.04 -12.68
CA GLU A 28 -20.01 4.00 -12.11
C GLU A 28 -19.85 2.84 -11.13
N ALA A 29 -20.88 2.57 -10.30
CA ALA A 29 -20.87 1.46 -9.35
C ALA A 29 -20.83 0.09 -10.05
N GLU A 30 -21.53 -0.06 -11.17
CA GLU A 30 -21.45 -1.29 -11.99
C GLU A 30 -20.11 -1.39 -12.69
N LEU A 31 -19.56 -0.28 -13.18
CA LEU A 31 -18.23 -0.22 -13.80
C LEU A 31 -17.15 -0.64 -12.81
N GLY A 32 -17.22 -0.17 -11.56
CA GLY A 32 -16.31 -0.55 -10.47
C GLY A 32 -16.33 -2.06 -10.15
N LYS A 33 -17.43 -2.75 -10.44
CA LYS A 33 -17.62 -4.20 -10.19
C LYS A 33 -17.33 -5.08 -11.41
N TYR A 34 -17.22 -4.49 -12.58
CA TYR A 34 -17.13 -5.23 -13.84
C TYR A 34 -15.81 -5.99 -13.99
N LEU A 35 -15.86 -7.30 -14.15
CA LEU A 35 -14.71 -8.20 -14.37
C LEU A 35 -14.81 -9.01 -15.68
N GLY A 36 -15.59 -8.51 -16.66
CA GLY A 36 -15.66 -9.15 -17.97
C GLY A 36 -14.29 -9.22 -18.66
N ALA A 37 -14.10 -10.22 -19.53
CA ALA A 37 -12.85 -10.43 -20.25
C ALA A 37 -12.42 -9.22 -21.13
N ASP A 38 -13.36 -8.35 -21.45
CA ASP A 38 -13.11 -7.12 -22.22
C ASP A 38 -12.93 -5.86 -21.34
N ARG A 39 -12.75 -6.01 -20.02
CA ARG A 39 -12.64 -4.88 -19.07
C ARG A 39 -11.60 -3.84 -19.50
N GLU A 40 -10.36 -4.24 -19.81
CA GLU A 40 -9.32 -3.29 -20.23
C GLU A 40 -9.75 -2.50 -21.46
N ARG A 41 -10.30 -3.17 -22.47
CA ARG A 41 -10.79 -2.53 -23.69
C ARG A 41 -11.94 -1.57 -23.41
N LEU A 42 -12.93 -1.99 -22.61
CA LEU A 42 -14.08 -1.18 -22.22
C LEU A 42 -13.65 0.08 -21.47
N LEU A 43 -12.76 -0.08 -20.47
CA LEU A 43 -12.22 1.05 -19.71
C LEU A 43 -11.42 2.00 -20.60
N TYR A 44 -10.59 1.48 -21.49
CA TYR A 44 -9.79 2.33 -22.38
C TYR A 44 -10.63 3.08 -23.42
N GLU A 45 -11.64 2.44 -24.01
CA GLU A 45 -12.58 3.10 -24.95
C GLU A 45 -13.35 4.23 -24.25
N GLY A 46 -13.78 4.02 -23.01
CA GLY A 46 -14.40 5.04 -22.16
C GLY A 46 -13.42 6.16 -21.81
N ALA A 47 -12.25 5.81 -21.32
CA ALA A 47 -11.19 6.76 -20.92
C ALA A 47 -10.76 7.67 -22.08
N LYS A 48 -10.69 7.17 -23.31
CA LYS A 48 -10.43 8.01 -24.51
C LYS A 48 -11.51 9.04 -24.75
N LYS A 49 -12.76 8.75 -24.44
CA LYS A 49 -13.86 9.72 -24.56
C LYS A 49 -13.80 10.75 -23.44
N GLU A 50 -13.39 10.34 -22.25
CA GLU A 50 -13.15 11.21 -21.11
C GLU A 50 -11.91 12.09 -21.32
N GLY A 51 -10.91 11.60 -22.04
CA GLY A 51 -9.72 12.32 -22.49
C GLY A 51 -8.65 12.55 -21.42
N LYS A 52 -9.02 12.46 -20.15
CA LYS A 52 -8.12 12.72 -19.01
C LYS A 52 -8.56 12.05 -17.72
N LEU A 53 -7.69 12.11 -16.70
CA LEU A 53 -8.02 11.90 -15.31
C LEU A 53 -7.25 12.86 -14.40
N VAL A 54 -7.82 13.24 -13.27
CA VAL A 54 -7.17 14.05 -12.24
C VAL A 54 -6.69 13.15 -11.11
N TRP A 55 -5.40 13.14 -10.87
CA TRP A 55 -4.74 12.26 -9.90
C TRP A 55 -4.19 13.04 -8.70
N TYR A 56 -4.78 12.86 -7.51
CA TYR A 56 -4.23 13.39 -6.27
C TYR A 56 -3.27 12.39 -5.68
N THR A 57 -1.99 12.79 -5.50
CA THR A 57 -0.94 11.86 -5.08
C THR A 57 0.05 12.45 -4.07
N SER A 58 0.51 11.61 -3.14
CA SER A 58 1.66 11.90 -2.29
C SER A 58 2.97 11.30 -2.80
N LEU A 59 2.93 10.53 -3.87
CA LEU A 59 4.08 9.89 -4.50
C LEU A 59 5.06 10.92 -5.06
N THR A 60 6.34 10.83 -4.69
CA THR A 60 7.36 11.77 -5.18
C THR A 60 7.65 11.58 -6.67
N PRO A 61 7.91 10.35 -7.19
CA PRO A 61 8.17 10.13 -8.61
C PRO A 61 6.88 9.92 -9.42
N TYR A 62 5.86 10.76 -9.18
CA TYR A 62 4.56 10.66 -9.84
C TYR A 62 4.62 10.87 -11.36
N LYS A 63 5.58 11.67 -11.85
CA LYS A 63 5.71 11.98 -13.28
C LYS A 63 6.06 10.75 -14.12
N GLU A 64 6.87 9.87 -13.57
CA GLU A 64 7.25 8.61 -14.21
C GLU A 64 6.04 7.69 -14.40
N PHE A 65 5.14 7.67 -13.40
CA PHE A 65 3.88 6.93 -13.47
C PHE A 65 2.92 7.50 -14.51
N ALA A 66 2.70 8.82 -14.49
CA ALA A 66 1.85 9.49 -15.45
C ALA A 66 2.34 9.22 -16.88
N LYS A 67 3.63 9.43 -17.14
CA LYS A 67 4.23 9.18 -18.46
C LYS A 67 4.11 7.72 -18.90
N ALA A 68 4.30 6.76 -18.00
CA ALA A 68 4.20 5.34 -18.32
C ALA A 68 2.76 4.94 -18.67
N PHE A 69 1.77 5.48 -17.95
CA PHE A 69 0.36 5.27 -18.24
C PHE A 69 -0.06 5.90 -19.58
N GLU A 70 0.28 7.17 -19.83
CA GLU A 70 -0.02 7.88 -21.08
C GLU A 70 0.62 7.20 -22.29
N GLY A 71 1.84 6.66 -22.11
CA GLY A 71 2.51 5.86 -23.15
C GLY A 71 1.81 4.54 -23.45
N ARG A 72 1.17 3.92 -22.46
CA ARG A 72 0.39 2.67 -22.63
C ARG A 72 -0.99 2.94 -23.21
N TYR A 73 -1.62 4.06 -22.84
CA TYR A 73 -3.00 4.41 -23.19
C TYR A 73 -3.07 5.79 -23.90
N PRO A 74 -2.57 5.91 -25.14
CA PRO A 74 -2.60 7.17 -25.88
C PRO A 74 -4.01 7.74 -26.00
N GLY A 75 -4.13 9.07 -25.82
CA GLY A 75 -5.40 9.78 -25.85
C GLY A 75 -6.06 9.93 -24.46
N VAL A 76 -5.38 9.49 -23.37
CA VAL A 76 -5.79 9.74 -22.00
C VAL A 76 -4.65 10.48 -21.29
N THR A 77 -4.89 11.72 -20.87
CA THR A 77 -3.90 12.56 -20.17
C THR A 77 -4.07 12.42 -18.65
N VAL A 78 -2.96 12.34 -17.91
CA VAL A 78 -2.97 12.36 -16.44
C VAL A 78 -2.66 13.77 -15.95
N GLU A 79 -3.56 14.35 -15.16
CA GLU A 79 -3.39 15.68 -14.50
C GLU A 79 -3.02 15.43 -13.02
N PRO A 80 -1.74 15.31 -12.65
CA PRO A 80 -1.37 15.04 -11.28
C PRO A 80 -1.37 16.31 -10.42
N TYR A 81 -1.94 16.21 -9.22
CA TYR A 81 -1.77 17.17 -8.14
C TYR A 81 -1.04 16.50 -6.96
N ARG A 82 0.23 16.87 -6.75
CA ARG A 82 1.06 16.29 -5.70
C ARG A 82 1.08 17.18 -4.46
N ALA A 83 0.69 16.59 -3.31
CA ALA A 83 0.78 17.25 -2.00
C ALA A 83 0.99 16.20 -0.88
N PRO A 84 1.33 16.61 0.35
CA PRO A 84 1.31 15.73 1.52
C PRO A 84 -0.08 15.09 1.73
N ALA A 85 -0.10 13.87 2.28
CA ALA A 85 -1.33 13.08 2.45
C ALA A 85 -2.45 13.82 3.18
N VAL A 86 -2.13 14.49 4.29
CA VAL A 86 -3.11 15.29 5.07
C VAL A 86 -3.69 16.43 4.21
N THR A 87 -2.85 17.12 3.43
CA THR A 87 -3.30 18.20 2.54
C THR A 87 -4.26 17.68 1.48
N LEU A 88 -3.98 16.49 0.89
CA LEU A 88 -4.87 15.86 -0.10
C LEU A 88 -6.24 15.55 0.52
N ALA A 89 -6.27 14.93 1.69
CA ALA A 89 -7.51 14.58 2.36
C ALA A 89 -8.33 15.83 2.74
N THR A 90 -7.70 16.84 3.37
CA THR A 90 -8.36 18.08 3.78
C THR A 90 -8.91 18.86 2.58
N ARG A 91 -8.13 18.94 1.51
CA ARG A 91 -8.56 19.56 0.25
C ARG A 91 -9.79 18.86 -0.32
N THR A 92 -9.76 17.53 -0.41
CA THR A 92 -10.88 16.75 -0.94
C THR A 92 -12.16 16.92 -0.10
N LEU A 93 -12.05 16.94 1.23
CA LEU A 93 -13.18 17.21 2.12
C LEU A 93 -13.78 18.60 1.84
N GLY A 94 -12.96 19.63 1.72
CA GLY A 94 -13.41 20.99 1.40
C GLY A 94 -14.05 21.09 -0.01
N GLU A 95 -13.46 20.44 -1.01
CA GLU A 95 -14.02 20.36 -2.36
C GLU A 95 -15.37 19.65 -2.37
N ALA A 96 -15.50 18.51 -1.66
CA ALA A 96 -16.75 17.76 -1.55
C ALA A 96 -17.85 18.57 -0.82
N GLN A 97 -17.53 19.26 0.27
CA GLN A 97 -18.45 20.17 0.96
C GLN A 97 -18.95 21.28 0.06
N ALA A 98 -18.07 21.80 -0.80
CA ALA A 98 -18.42 22.81 -1.80
C ALA A 98 -19.07 22.23 -3.07
N ARG A 99 -19.34 20.92 -3.11
CA ARG A 99 -19.84 20.16 -4.28
C ARG A 99 -18.98 20.34 -5.54
N ARG A 100 -17.69 20.55 -5.36
CA ARG A 100 -16.68 20.63 -6.43
C ARG A 100 -15.93 19.31 -6.50
N TYR A 101 -16.30 18.47 -7.44
CA TYR A 101 -15.76 17.12 -7.64
C TYR A 101 -14.65 17.19 -8.69
N ILE A 102 -13.40 17.33 -8.24
CA ILE A 102 -12.24 17.58 -9.11
C ILE A 102 -11.43 16.31 -9.31
N VAL A 103 -11.14 15.58 -8.22
CA VAL A 103 -10.27 14.41 -8.23
C VAL A 103 -10.99 13.18 -8.76
N ASP A 104 -10.26 12.33 -9.45
CA ASP A 104 -10.73 11.01 -9.91
C ASP A 104 -10.08 9.87 -9.14
N VAL A 105 -8.74 9.94 -8.95
CA VAL A 105 -7.94 8.90 -8.30
C VAL A 105 -7.07 9.49 -7.21
N PHE A 106 -7.00 8.76 -6.10
CA PHE A 106 -6.03 9.01 -5.03
C PHE A 106 -4.92 7.97 -5.09
N GLU A 107 -3.71 8.40 -4.82
CA GLU A 107 -2.58 7.58 -4.39
C GLU A 107 -1.93 8.30 -3.19
N THR A 108 -2.10 7.73 -1.98
CA THR A 108 -1.59 8.35 -0.76
C THR A 108 -1.50 7.34 0.39
N THR A 109 -1.19 7.82 1.60
CA THR A 109 -1.13 6.95 2.79
C THR A 109 -2.52 6.45 3.18
N GLN A 110 -2.57 5.26 3.80
CA GLN A 110 -3.84 4.66 4.24
C GLN A 110 -4.58 5.54 5.24
N GLY A 111 -3.89 6.25 6.16
CA GLY A 111 -4.55 7.16 7.10
C GLY A 111 -5.38 8.26 6.42
N ALA A 112 -4.89 8.84 5.33
CA ALA A 112 -5.64 9.81 4.54
C ALA A 112 -6.84 9.15 3.82
N LEU A 113 -6.66 7.94 3.28
CA LEU A 113 -7.75 7.20 2.62
C LEU A 113 -8.82 6.71 3.60
N MET A 114 -8.44 6.33 4.83
CA MET A 114 -9.41 6.03 5.89
C MET A 114 -10.33 7.22 6.15
N LEU A 115 -9.76 8.42 6.27
CA LEU A 115 -10.56 9.64 6.47
C LEU A 115 -11.55 9.86 5.33
N LEU A 116 -11.14 9.66 4.07
CA LEU A 116 -12.02 9.78 2.91
C LEU A 116 -13.08 8.67 2.87
N ARG A 117 -12.72 7.41 3.21
CA ARG A 117 -13.64 6.28 3.33
C ARG A 117 -14.73 6.55 4.38
N ASP A 118 -14.32 6.99 5.58
CA ASP A 118 -15.23 7.26 6.71
C ASP A 118 -16.21 8.40 6.38
N ASN A 119 -15.80 9.33 5.50
CA ASN A 119 -16.66 10.37 4.93
C ASN A 119 -17.42 9.94 3.66
N LYS A 120 -17.40 8.63 3.29
CA LYS A 120 -18.12 8.06 2.13
C LYS A 120 -17.71 8.67 0.78
N LEU A 121 -16.45 9.09 0.65
CA LEU A 121 -15.92 9.72 -0.55
C LEU A 121 -15.16 8.75 -1.46
N LEU A 122 -15.08 7.46 -1.12
CA LEU A 122 -14.43 6.45 -1.95
C LEU A 122 -15.43 5.52 -2.60
N LEU A 123 -15.22 5.26 -3.90
CA LEU A 123 -15.98 4.28 -4.67
C LEU A 123 -15.43 2.87 -4.39
N PRO A 124 -16.26 1.92 -3.91
CA PRO A 124 -15.86 0.52 -3.84
C PRO A 124 -15.64 -0.06 -5.24
N TYR A 125 -14.50 -0.72 -5.45
CA TYR A 125 -14.17 -1.30 -6.74
C TYR A 125 -13.53 -2.68 -6.62
N THR A 126 -13.45 -3.38 -7.75
CA THR A 126 -12.64 -4.58 -7.94
C THR A 126 -11.70 -4.42 -9.13
N SER A 127 -10.72 -5.31 -9.23
CA SER A 127 -9.77 -5.39 -10.34
C SER A 127 -9.39 -6.84 -10.60
N PRO A 128 -9.12 -7.24 -11.85
CA PRO A 128 -8.63 -8.58 -12.17
C PRO A 128 -7.29 -8.92 -11.50
N HIS A 129 -6.57 -7.90 -11.01
CA HIS A 129 -5.27 -8.07 -10.36
C HIS A 129 -5.37 -8.36 -8.85
N LEU A 130 -6.54 -8.19 -8.21
CA LEU A 130 -6.67 -8.30 -6.76
C LEU A 130 -6.50 -9.73 -6.21
N GLY A 131 -6.62 -10.75 -7.07
CA GLY A 131 -6.34 -12.15 -6.70
C GLY A 131 -4.89 -12.39 -6.28
N ASP A 132 -3.95 -11.60 -6.80
CA ASP A 132 -2.52 -11.70 -6.47
C ASP A 132 -2.13 -10.90 -5.20
N TYR A 133 -3.09 -10.18 -4.61
CA TYR A 133 -2.85 -9.29 -3.47
C TYR A 133 -3.22 -9.97 -2.16
N PRO A 134 -2.37 -9.92 -1.11
CA PRO A 134 -2.72 -10.46 0.20
C PRO A 134 -3.90 -9.70 0.80
N GLU A 135 -4.71 -10.40 1.63
CA GLU A 135 -5.91 -9.80 2.22
C GLU A 135 -5.61 -8.54 3.04
N GLY A 136 -4.48 -8.50 3.74
CA GLY A 136 -4.08 -7.32 4.51
C GLY A 136 -3.76 -6.07 3.70
N SER A 137 -3.54 -6.20 2.40
CA SER A 137 -3.26 -5.07 1.50
C SER A 137 -4.52 -4.47 0.85
N LYS A 138 -5.70 -4.99 1.18
CA LYS A 138 -6.99 -4.57 0.61
C LYS A 138 -7.91 -4.08 1.72
N GLU A 139 -8.37 -2.85 1.66
CA GLU A 139 -9.42 -2.38 2.56
C GLU A 139 -10.78 -2.83 2.07
N LYS A 140 -11.41 -3.72 2.84
CA LYS A 140 -12.63 -4.41 2.43
C LYS A 140 -13.84 -3.48 2.34
N ALA A 141 -14.60 -3.64 1.27
CA ALA A 141 -15.92 -3.03 1.08
C ALA A 141 -16.99 -4.12 0.91
N PRO A 142 -18.27 -3.79 1.08
CA PRO A 142 -19.37 -4.74 0.86
C PRO A 142 -19.33 -5.38 -0.54
N GLY A 143 -19.80 -6.63 -0.64
CA GLY A 143 -19.90 -7.34 -1.92
C GLY A 143 -18.57 -7.84 -2.48
N GLY A 144 -17.53 -8.02 -1.64
CA GLY A 144 -16.22 -8.52 -2.08
C GLY A 144 -15.37 -7.48 -2.80
N LEU A 145 -15.73 -6.19 -2.67
CA LEU A 145 -15.01 -5.08 -3.25
C LEU A 145 -13.93 -4.55 -2.30
N SER A 146 -13.16 -3.56 -2.75
CA SER A 146 -12.21 -2.83 -1.94
C SER A 146 -12.44 -1.32 -2.05
N PHE A 147 -12.28 -0.58 -0.94
CA PHE A 147 -12.30 0.88 -0.95
C PHE A 147 -10.94 1.44 -1.44
N TYR A 148 -9.86 0.80 -1.04
CA TYR A 148 -8.51 1.10 -1.52
C TYR A 148 -7.64 -0.15 -1.42
N VAL A 149 -6.55 -0.15 -2.17
CA VAL A 149 -5.60 -1.26 -2.27
C VAL A 149 -4.19 -0.71 -2.18
N VAL A 150 -3.34 -1.39 -1.42
CA VAL A 150 -1.91 -1.06 -1.33
C VAL A 150 -1.26 -1.20 -2.71
N ASP A 151 -0.65 -0.14 -3.18
CA ASP A 151 0.05 -0.12 -4.48
C ASP A 151 1.56 -0.26 -4.33
N ARG A 152 2.13 0.18 -3.21
CA ARG A 152 3.56 0.09 -2.90
C ARG A 152 3.81 -0.14 -1.42
N GLU A 153 4.93 -0.77 -1.11
CA GLU A 153 5.34 -1.10 0.25
C GLU A 153 6.73 -0.57 0.55
N SER A 154 6.91 -0.14 1.79
CA SER A 154 8.19 0.18 2.38
C SER A 154 8.32 -0.59 3.70
N TYR A 155 9.50 -1.14 3.98
CA TYR A 155 9.70 -2.10 5.06
C TYR A 155 10.63 -1.54 6.12
N PRO A 156 10.09 -1.01 7.24
CA PRO A 156 10.90 -0.70 8.41
C PRO A 156 11.35 -1.99 9.10
N GLY A 157 12.60 -2.00 9.54
CA GLY A 157 13.19 -3.15 10.20
C GLY A 157 14.53 -2.80 10.85
N ILE A 158 15.34 -3.82 11.12
CA ILE A 158 16.60 -3.64 11.82
C ILE A 158 17.71 -3.28 10.82
N GLY A 159 18.19 -2.04 10.90
CA GLY A 159 19.36 -1.56 10.15
C GLY A 159 20.54 -1.37 11.08
N TYR A 160 21.73 -1.76 10.66
CA TYR A 160 22.94 -1.62 11.47
C TYR A 160 24.18 -1.35 10.64
N ASN A 161 25.18 -0.74 11.29
CA ASN A 161 26.51 -0.53 10.72
C ASN A 161 27.42 -1.71 11.10
N LYS A 162 27.99 -2.37 10.10
CA LYS A 162 28.84 -3.57 10.26
C LYS A 162 30.15 -3.30 10.99
N ASN A 163 30.65 -2.03 10.95
CA ASN A 163 31.85 -1.63 11.67
C ASN A 163 31.56 -1.39 13.17
N ALA A 164 30.31 -1.09 13.53
CA ALA A 164 29.90 -0.77 14.90
C ALA A 164 29.26 -1.96 15.65
N ILE A 165 28.68 -2.91 14.94
CA ILE A 165 28.03 -4.10 15.49
C ILE A 165 28.81 -5.34 15.00
N ARG A 166 29.34 -6.16 15.93
CA ARG A 166 30.01 -7.42 15.60
C ARG A 166 29.04 -8.46 15.09
N ASP A 167 29.48 -9.37 14.24
CA ASP A 167 28.62 -10.40 13.63
C ASP A 167 27.83 -11.23 14.65
N GLY A 168 28.42 -11.60 15.79
CA GLY A 168 27.76 -12.34 16.88
C GLY A 168 26.70 -11.53 17.64
N ASP A 169 26.78 -10.21 17.59
CA ASP A 169 25.88 -9.29 18.29
C ASP A 169 24.72 -8.81 17.39
N VAL A 170 24.74 -9.11 16.09
CA VAL A 170 23.69 -8.69 15.15
C VAL A 170 22.31 -9.16 15.64
N ALA A 171 21.38 -8.20 15.71
CA ALA A 171 19.99 -8.52 16.00
C ALA A 171 19.30 -9.08 14.73
N LYS A 172 18.75 -10.30 14.83
CA LYS A 172 18.02 -10.98 13.75
C LYS A 172 16.52 -11.10 14.04
N SER A 173 16.11 -10.71 15.24
CA SER A 173 14.73 -10.73 15.73
C SER A 173 14.51 -9.62 16.74
N PHE A 174 13.27 -9.36 17.12
CA PHE A 174 12.98 -8.44 18.22
C PHE A 174 13.62 -8.89 19.54
N ASN A 175 13.68 -10.21 19.81
CA ASN A 175 14.32 -10.72 21.03
C ASN A 175 15.80 -10.33 21.10
N ASP A 176 16.49 -10.31 19.98
CA ASP A 176 17.92 -9.97 19.93
C ASP A 176 18.20 -8.52 20.30
N LEU A 177 17.21 -7.62 20.21
CA LEU A 177 17.35 -6.25 20.67
C LEU A 177 17.62 -6.15 22.18
N LEU A 178 17.32 -7.20 22.95
CA LEU A 178 17.60 -7.29 24.38
C LEU A 178 19.02 -7.80 24.71
N LYS A 179 19.87 -8.09 23.72
CA LYS A 179 21.27 -8.49 23.94
C LYS A 179 22.03 -7.41 24.72
N PRO A 180 22.77 -7.77 25.79
CA PRO A 180 23.53 -6.79 26.57
C PRO A 180 24.54 -6.00 25.74
N ALA A 181 25.11 -6.59 24.70
CA ALA A 181 26.04 -5.97 23.78
C ALA A 181 25.44 -4.80 22.97
N LEU A 182 24.12 -4.70 22.90
CA LEU A 182 23.37 -3.63 22.18
C LEU A 182 22.94 -2.47 23.08
N LYS A 183 23.15 -2.60 24.40
CA LYS A 183 22.77 -1.53 25.36
C LYS A 183 23.49 -0.22 25.02
N GLY A 184 22.71 0.88 24.89
CA GLY A 184 23.21 2.19 24.51
C GLY A 184 23.60 2.38 23.05
N LYS A 185 23.40 1.35 22.19
CA LYS A 185 23.74 1.37 20.76
C LYS A 185 22.55 1.49 19.83
N ILE A 186 21.32 1.56 20.40
CA ILE A 186 20.10 1.56 19.62
C ILE A 186 19.55 2.97 19.50
N GLY A 187 19.30 3.40 18.27
CA GLY A 187 18.52 4.59 17.96
C GLY A 187 17.13 4.24 17.42
N ILE A 188 16.15 5.11 17.64
CA ILE A 188 14.79 4.96 17.07
C ILE A 188 14.28 6.30 16.55
N SER A 189 13.54 6.29 15.44
CA SER A 189 12.81 7.47 14.99
C SER A 189 11.59 7.71 15.87
N GLY A 190 11.43 8.94 16.37
CA GLY A 190 10.24 9.40 17.11
C GLY A 190 9.05 9.74 16.22
N GLU A 191 9.17 9.59 14.91
CA GLU A 191 8.10 9.82 13.95
C GLU A 191 7.15 8.59 13.82
N GLU A 192 6.13 8.70 12.99
CA GLU A 192 5.10 7.65 12.81
C GLU A 192 5.69 6.26 12.56
N ILE A 193 6.84 6.16 11.88
CA ILE A 193 7.50 4.88 11.61
C ILE A 193 7.95 4.18 12.90
N GLY A 194 8.38 4.94 13.91
CA GLY A 194 8.69 4.42 15.25
C GLY A 194 7.47 3.78 15.89
N ASN A 195 6.34 4.49 15.87
CA ASN A 195 5.07 4.00 16.40
C ASN A 195 4.65 2.70 15.72
N ARG A 196 4.76 2.60 14.39
CA ARG A 196 4.43 1.38 13.62
C ARG A 196 5.27 0.18 14.04
N VAL A 197 6.57 0.37 14.27
CA VAL A 197 7.45 -0.72 14.72
C VAL A 197 7.12 -1.14 16.15
N ILE A 198 6.79 -0.20 17.04
CA ILE A 198 6.26 -0.54 18.38
C ILE A 198 4.97 -1.37 18.26
N GLY A 199 4.04 -0.98 17.37
CA GLY A 199 2.85 -1.76 17.06
C GLY A 199 3.15 -3.18 16.62
N ALA A 200 4.13 -3.37 15.72
CA ALA A 200 4.56 -4.70 15.28
C ALA A 200 5.18 -5.53 16.43
N MET A 201 5.96 -4.91 17.31
CA MET A 201 6.50 -5.57 18.50
C MET A 201 5.40 -6.00 19.47
N LEU A 202 4.40 -5.13 19.71
CA LEU A 202 3.24 -5.45 20.53
C LEU A 202 2.45 -6.63 19.96
N GLN A 203 2.23 -6.63 18.65
CA GLN A 203 1.53 -7.71 17.94
C GLN A 203 2.30 -9.03 17.99
N ALA A 204 3.63 -9.00 17.85
CA ALA A 204 4.46 -10.20 17.78
C ALA A 204 4.88 -10.75 19.14
N LYS A 205 5.08 -9.90 20.15
CA LYS A 205 5.73 -10.24 21.44
C LYS A 205 4.92 -9.80 22.67
N GLY A 206 3.94 -8.93 22.52
CA GLY A 206 3.16 -8.38 23.63
C GLY A 206 3.87 -7.25 24.38
N GLU A 207 3.10 -6.54 25.23
CA GLU A 207 3.53 -5.31 25.91
C GLU A 207 4.64 -5.56 26.95
N ALA A 208 4.57 -6.69 27.67
CA ALA A 208 5.60 -7.06 28.65
C ALA A 208 6.99 -7.22 28.04
N PHE A 209 7.08 -7.68 26.78
CA PHE A 209 8.33 -7.71 26.04
C PHE A 209 8.80 -6.31 25.68
N VAL A 210 7.92 -5.46 25.11
CA VAL A 210 8.30 -4.12 24.67
C VAL A 210 8.82 -3.28 25.83
N LYS A 211 8.19 -3.37 27.00
CA LYS A 211 8.65 -2.66 28.21
C LYS A 211 10.06 -3.05 28.68
N LYS A 212 10.51 -4.29 28.41
CA LYS A 212 11.90 -4.70 28.72
C LYS A 212 12.95 -3.91 27.93
N LEU A 213 12.59 -3.36 26.75
CA LEU A 213 13.48 -2.54 25.94
C LEU A 213 13.90 -1.25 26.63
N ALA A 214 13.18 -0.76 27.64
CA ALA A 214 13.62 0.38 28.46
C ALA A 214 15.00 0.15 29.09
N GLY A 215 15.37 -1.11 29.38
CA GLY A 215 16.69 -1.48 29.88
C GLY A 215 17.83 -1.35 28.87
N GLN A 216 17.53 -1.12 27.60
CA GLN A 216 18.52 -1.03 26.50
C GLN A 216 19.09 0.38 26.28
N ASP A 217 18.61 1.38 27.02
CA ASP A 217 19.08 2.76 26.88
C ASP A 217 18.95 3.29 25.43
N ILE A 218 17.75 3.13 24.86
CA ILE A 218 17.43 3.49 23.47
C ILE A 218 17.35 5.00 23.34
N LYS A 219 18.08 5.58 22.38
CA LYS A 219 18.02 7.01 22.08
C LYS A 219 16.96 7.29 21.00
N MET A 220 16.00 8.18 21.31
CA MET A 220 15.00 8.64 20.37
C MET A 220 15.50 9.87 19.61
N TYR A 221 15.30 9.85 18.28
CA TYR A 221 15.63 10.94 17.38
C TYR A 221 14.32 11.49 16.77
N GLY A 222 14.09 12.80 16.93
CA GLY A 222 12.95 13.52 16.34
C GLY A 222 13.15 13.83 14.86
N ILE A 223 13.61 12.84 14.08
CA ILE A 223 13.89 12.98 12.64
C ILE A 223 13.23 11.84 11.87
N PRO A 224 12.88 12.06 10.57
CA PRO A 224 12.37 11.02 9.70
C PRO A 224 13.34 9.84 9.56
N ALA A 225 12.80 8.66 9.24
CA ALA A 225 13.60 7.44 9.07
C ALA A 225 14.77 7.60 8.09
N LEU A 226 14.61 8.40 7.03
CA LEU A 226 15.70 8.68 6.08
C LEU A 226 16.90 9.32 6.79
N GLY A 227 16.69 10.35 7.60
CA GLY A 227 17.74 10.99 8.36
C GLY A 227 18.40 10.03 9.36
N LEU A 228 17.60 9.19 10.04
CA LEU A 228 18.16 8.18 10.95
C LEU A 228 18.97 7.11 10.20
N ASN A 229 18.55 6.71 8.99
CA ASN A 229 19.34 5.81 8.15
C ASN A 229 20.71 6.40 7.77
N GLU A 230 20.81 7.71 7.52
CA GLU A 230 22.10 8.40 7.27
C GLU A 230 23.02 8.32 8.50
N LEU A 231 22.47 8.44 9.72
CA LEU A 231 23.23 8.27 10.96
C LEU A 231 23.71 6.81 11.15
N VAL A 232 22.96 5.83 10.67
CA VAL A 232 23.42 4.43 10.65
C VAL A 232 24.51 4.24 9.60
N VAL A 233 24.39 4.86 8.44
CA VAL A 233 25.40 4.81 7.37
C VAL A 233 26.72 5.41 7.83
N SER A 234 26.69 6.54 8.53
CA SER A 234 27.90 7.18 9.08
C SER A 234 28.50 6.42 10.27
N GLY A 235 27.73 5.55 10.93
CA GLY A 235 28.11 4.84 12.15
C GLY A 235 27.86 5.62 13.44
N GLU A 236 27.30 6.82 13.39
CA GLU A 236 26.89 7.60 14.57
C GLU A 236 25.82 6.85 15.39
N VAL A 237 24.88 6.20 14.70
CA VAL A 237 23.91 5.26 15.29
C VAL A 237 24.31 3.84 14.90
N PRO A 238 24.83 3.02 15.82
CA PRO A 238 25.24 1.66 15.50
C PRO A 238 24.16 0.77 14.95
N LEU A 239 22.91 0.86 15.49
CA LEU A 239 21.76 0.08 15.12
C LEU A 239 20.46 0.88 15.31
N THR A 240 19.53 0.68 14.40
CA THR A 240 18.12 1.10 14.57
C THR A 240 17.19 -0.03 14.17
N PHE A 241 16.00 -0.09 14.77
CA PHE A 241 14.94 -0.99 14.32
C PHE A 241 13.82 -0.27 13.51
N THR A 242 14.07 0.97 13.11
CA THR A 242 13.21 1.75 12.21
C THR A 242 13.87 2.04 10.85
N ALA A 243 14.91 1.28 10.51
CA ALA A 243 15.58 1.42 9.22
C ALA A 243 14.68 0.98 8.06
N VAL A 244 14.61 1.79 7.02
CA VAL A 244 13.90 1.43 5.80
C VAL A 244 14.80 0.58 4.90
N ASP A 245 14.34 -0.62 4.56
CA ASP A 245 15.04 -1.62 3.77
C ASP A 245 15.67 -1.06 2.48
N SER A 246 14.87 -0.40 1.63
CA SER A 246 15.35 0.15 0.36
C SER A 246 16.49 1.16 0.52
N ASN A 247 16.45 1.99 1.58
CA ASN A 247 17.48 2.99 1.84
C ASN A 247 18.80 2.34 2.27
N ILE A 248 18.71 1.36 3.17
CA ILE A 248 19.91 0.62 3.64
C ILE A 248 20.52 -0.20 2.50
N ARG A 249 19.70 -0.86 1.68
CA ARG A 249 20.21 -1.63 0.52
C ARG A 249 20.86 -0.71 -0.52
N LEU A 250 20.29 0.45 -0.77
CA LEU A 250 20.88 1.42 -1.69
C LEU A 250 22.23 1.93 -1.18
N ALA A 251 22.34 2.23 0.11
CA ALA A 251 23.60 2.65 0.72
C ALA A 251 24.65 1.52 0.66
N ALA A 252 24.27 0.28 0.97
CA ALA A 252 25.15 -0.88 0.87
C ALA A 252 25.63 -1.12 -0.56
N ALA A 253 24.78 -0.96 -1.57
CA ALA A 253 25.15 -1.07 -2.99
C ALA A 253 26.16 0.01 -3.43
N ARG A 254 26.22 1.13 -2.71
CA ARG A 254 27.23 2.21 -2.91
C ARG A 254 28.49 2.01 -2.07
N GLY A 255 28.61 0.86 -1.38
CA GLY A 255 29.80 0.50 -0.59
C GLY A 255 29.72 0.87 0.90
N ALA A 256 28.61 1.38 1.41
CA ALA A 256 28.48 1.65 2.84
C ALA A 256 28.47 0.33 3.65
N PRO A 257 29.12 0.27 4.83
CA PRO A 257 29.23 -0.92 5.66
C PRO A 257 27.95 -1.15 6.47
N VAL A 258 26.81 -1.22 5.81
CA VAL A 258 25.51 -1.37 6.47
C VAL A 258 24.77 -2.62 5.99
N ALA A 259 23.83 -3.10 6.79
CA ALA A 259 22.90 -4.16 6.41
C ALA A 259 21.53 -3.94 7.05
N TRP A 260 20.53 -4.56 6.43
CA TRP A 260 19.15 -4.59 6.93
C TRP A 260 18.72 -6.04 7.18
N VAL A 261 17.96 -6.23 8.25
CA VAL A 261 17.40 -7.52 8.65
C VAL A 261 15.91 -7.35 8.94
N ALA A 262 15.10 -8.26 8.38
CA ALA A 262 13.69 -8.33 8.73
C ALA A 262 13.53 -8.88 10.16
N PRO A 263 12.82 -8.17 11.06
CA PRO A 263 12.46 -8.72 12.36
C PRO A 263 11.34 -9.77 12.25
N ASP A 264 10.87 -10.28 13.40
CA ASP A 264 9.79 -11.29 13.49
C ASP A 264 8.52 -10.91 12.73
N LEU A 265 8.19 -9.63 12.70
CA LEU A 265 7.04 -9.07 12.01
C LEU A 265 7.41 -7.66 11.49
N VAL A 266 7.29 -7.45 10.20
CA VAL A 266 7.59 -6.16 9.56
C VAL A 266 6.29 -5.37 9.37
N PRO A 267 6.12 -4.22 10.02
CA PRO A 267 4.98 -3.37 9.72
C PRO A 267 5.19 -2.73 8.34
N VAL A 268 4.19 -2.80 7.49
CA VAL A 268 4.27 -2.17 6.16
C VAL A 268 3.99 -0.67 6.31
N ASN A 269 4.87 0.15 5.77
CA ASN A 269 4.57 1.55 5.50
C ASN A 269 4.19 1.66 4.02
N SER A 270 2.89 1.80 3.76
CA SER A 270 2.32 1.65 2.42
C SER A 270 1.78 2.95 1.83
N GLY A 271 1.84 3.04 0.51
CA GLY A 271 0.89 3.82 -0.28
C GLY A 271 -0.27 2.96 -0.74
N SER A 272 -1.39 3.59 -1.03
CA SER A 272 -2.59 2.90 -1.49
C SER A 272 -3.34 3.76 -2.51
N VAL A 273 -4.05 3.09 -3.42
CA VAL A 273 -4.86 3.73 -4.47
C VAL A 273 -6.34 3.55 -4.22
N ALA A 274 -7.11 4.59 -4.53
CA ALA A 274 -8.57 4.63 -4.40
C ALA A 274 -9.22 5.44 -5.53
N VAL A 275 -10.47 5.15 -5.83
CA VAL A 275 -11.31 5.95 -6.74
C VAL A 275 -12.20 6.88 -5.93
N PHE A 276 -12.35 8.12 -6.39
CA PHE A 276 -13.31 9.07 -5.83
C PHE A 276 -14.74 8.68 -6.22
N VAL A 277 -15.69 8.75 -5.27
CA VAL A 277 -17.08 8.32 -5.49
C VAL A 277 -17.85 9.17 -6.50
N HIS A 278 -17.42 10.40 -6.75
CA HIS A 278 -18.01 11.31 -7.73
C HIS A 278 -16.98 11.66 -8.83
N SER A 279 -16.18 10.68 -9.25
CA SER A 279 -15.22 10.85 -10.34
C SER A 279 -15.93 11.32 -11.62
N GLN A 280 -15.36 12.33 -12.27
CA GLN A 280 -15.88 12.81 -13.56
C GLN A 280 -15.35 11.99 -14.75
N HIS A 281 -14.32 11.14 -14.50
CA HIS A 281 -13.64 10.32 -15.50
C HIS A 281 -13.51 8.86 -14.99
N PRO A 282 -14.64 8.17 -14.70
CA PRO A 282 -14.61 6.87 -14.01
C PRO A 282 -13.93 5.76 -14.79
N HIS A 283 -13.98 5.77 -16.14
CA HIS A 283 -13.28 4.78 -16.94
C HIS A 283 -11.77 4.99 -16.85
N ALA A 284 -11.30 6.24 -16.99
CA ALA A 284 -9.90 6.57 -16.88
C ALA A 284 -9.36 6.29 -15.46
N ALA A 285 -10.16 6.57 -14.43
CA ALA A 285 -9.83 6.29 -13.03
C ALA A 285 -9.60 4.79 -12.78
N LEU A 286 -10.55 3.95 -13.19
CA LEU A 286 -10.44 2.50 -13.01
C LEU A 286 -9.34 1.88 -13.87
N LEU A 287 -9.15 2.38 -15.11
CA LEU A 287 -8.05 1.97 -15.97
C LEU A 287 -6.70 2.30 -15.35
N PHE A 288 -6.58 3.48 -14.75
CA PHE A 288 -5.34 3.92 -14.08
C PHE A 288 -5.05 3.07 -12.83
N ILE A 289 -6.06 2.72 -12.04
CA ILE A 289 -5.90 1.80 -10.91
C ILE A 289 -5.47 0.41 -11.40
N ASP A 290 -6.14 -0.16 -12.41
CA ASP A 290 -5.75 -1.46 -12.97
C ASP A 290 -4.30 -1.44 -13.49
N PHE A 291 -3.86 -0.33 -14.08
CA PHE A 291 -2.47 -0.15 -14.46
C PHE A 291 -1.52 -0.10 -13.25
N MET A 292 -1.84 0.70 -12.21
CA MET A 292 -0.96 0.87 -11.05
C MET A 292 -0.77 -0.42 -10.26
N ILE A 293 -1.86 -1.17 -10.01
CA ILE A 293 -1.81 -2.43 -9.26
C ILE A 293 -1.54 -3.65 -10.15
N GLY A 294 -1.54 -3.48 -11.46
CA GLY A 294 -1.21 -4.50 -12.45
C GLY A 294 0.30 -4.75 -12.58
N PRO A 295 0.70 -5.75 -13.39
CA PRO A 295 2.12 -6.12 -13.53
C PRO A 295 3.04 -4.98 -13.95
N GLN A 296 2.58 -4.10 -14.82
CA GLN A 296 3.40 -3.00 -15.37
C GLN A 296 3.66 -1.92 -14.32
N GLY A 297 2.62 -1.45 -13.62
CA GLY A 297 2.76 -0.46 -12.54
C GLY A 297 3.57 -1.00 -11.38
N GLN A 298 3.33 -2.25 -11.00
CA GLN A 298 4.09 -2.91 -9.92
C GLN A 298 5.58 -3.12 -10.28
N LYS A 299 5.87 -3.39 -11.56
CA LYS A 299 7.26 -3.43 -12.04
C LYS A 299 7.92 -2.05 -11.98
N LEU A 300 7.18 -0.99 -12.29
CA LEU A 300 7.68 0.39 -12.20
C LEU A 300 8.01 0.76 -10.75
N PHE A 301 7.13 0.43 -9.79
CA PHE A 301 7.39 0.62 -8.35
C PHE A 301 8.65 -0.10 -7.89
N ALA A 302 8.80 -1.38 -8.26
CA ALA A 302 9.93 -2.20 -7.81
C ALA A 302 11.25 -1.79 -8.47
N ASP A 303 11.29 -1.75 -9.81
CA ASP A 303 12.54 -1.66 -10.57
C ASP A 303 13.08 -0.22 -10.66
N LYS A 304 12.18 0.76 -10.73
CA LYS A 304 12.58 2.16 -10.92
C LYS A 304 12.59 2.97 -9.62
N LEU A 305 11.69 2.61 -8.68
CA LEU A 305 11.48 3.42 -7.49
C LEU A 305 11.94 2.73 -6.20
N GLY A 306 12.35 1.47 -6.28
CA GLY A 306 12.90 0.71 -5.14
C GLY A 306 11.87 0.37 -4.06
N TYR A 307 10.57 0.46 -4.35
CA TYR A 307 9.53 0.05 -3.43
C TYR A 307 9.29 -1.46 -3.47
N GLY A 308 8.81 -2.01 -2.35
CA GLY A 308 8.21 -3.33 -2.34
C GLY A 308 6.86 -3.34 -3.05
N THR A 309 6.40 -4.53 -3.39
CA THR A 309 5.09 -4.76 -4.03
C THR A 309 4.29 -5.79 -3.26
N PRO A 310 2.97 -5.55 -3.02
CA PRO A 310 2.09 -6.54 -2.41
C PRO A 310 2.03 -7.87 -3.16
N ARG A 311 2.20 -7.85 -4.47
CA ARG A 311 2.12 -9.04 -5.35
C ARG A 311 3.23 -10.06 -5.14
N LYS A 312 4.36 -9.67 -4.55
CA LYS A 312 5.48 -10.57 -4.28
C LYS A 312 5.64 -10.78 -2.79
N SER A 313 5.92 -12.03 -2.39
CA SER A 313 6.36 -12.29 -1.04
C SER A 313 7.75 -11.70 -0.85
N PRO A 314 7.96 -10.85 0.18
CA PRO A 314 9.27 -10.28 0.46
C PRO A 314 10.23 -11.28 1.15
N GLY A 315 9.79 -12.51 1.43
CA GLY A 315 10.57 -13.53 2.16
C GLY A 315 10.50 -13.41 3.69
N PHE A 316 9.67 -12.52 4.21
CA PHE A 316 9.42 -12.32 5.64
C PHE A 316 7.94 -12.05 5.92
N LYS A 317 7.53 -12.13 7.20
CA LYS A 317 6.17 -11.82 7.64
C LYS A 317 5.95 -10.31 7.63
N ARG A 318 4.92 -9.86 6.93
CA ARG A 318 4.49 -8.45 6.89
C ARG A 318 3.13 -8.27 7.53
N TRP A 319 2.88 -7.07 8.04
CA TRP A 319 1.64 -6.68 8.70
C TRP A 319 1.23 -5.27 8.28
N TYR A 320 -0.04 -5.09 8.03
CA TYR A 320 -0.64 -3.81 7.61
C TYR A 320 -1.40 -3.23 8.81
N PRO A 321 -0.80 -2.27 9.53
CA PRO A 321 -1.34 -1.79 10.80
C PRO A 321 -2.66 -1.02 10.70
N GLU A 322 -2.97 -0.48 9.54
CA GLU A 322 -4.18 0.32 9.31
C GLU A 322 -5.40 -0.50 8.91
N GLN A 323 -5.19 -1.74 8.49
CA GLN A 323 -6.26 -2.53 7.89
C GLN A 323 -7.46 -2.72 8.82
N GLY A 324 -8.66 -2.39 8.33
CA GLY A 324 -9.92 -2.60 9.03
C GLY A 324 -10.19 -1.61 10.17
N LEU A 325 -9.30 -0.64 10.42
CA LEU A 325 -9.51 0.39 11.44
C LEU A 325 -10.28 1.58 10.87
N SER A 326 -11.05 2.26 11.74
CA SER A 326 -11.55 3.61 11.45
C SER A 326 -10.44 4.65 11.68
N THR A 327 -10.64 5.86 11.15
CA THR A 327 -9.72 6.99 11.43
C THR A 327 -9.56 7.23 12.94
N TYR A 328 -10.64 7.11 13.70
CA TYR A 328 -10.63 7.28 15.14
C TYR A 328 -9.83 6.17 15.85
N ASP A 329 -10.13 4.90 15.56
CA ASP A 329 -9.43 3.76 16.17
C ASP A 329 -7.93 3.76 15.83
N TYR A 330 -7.57 4.17 14.61
CA TYR A 330 -6.17 4.29 14.22
C TYR A 330 -5.47 5.41 15.00
N ALA A 331 -6.10 6.55 15.18
CA ALA A 331 -5.54 7.65 15.98
C ALA A 331 -5.28 7.25 17.43
N GLU A 332 -6.23 6.57 18.07
CA GLU A 332 -6.05 6.03 19.43
C GLU A 332 -4.91 4.99 19.50
N THR A 333 -4.85 4.13 18.47
CA THR A 333 -3.81 3.11 18.34
C THR A 333 -2.42 3.73 18.24
N ILE A 334 -2.24 4.73 17.39
CA ILE A 334 -0.97 5.46 17.23
C ILE A 334 -0.60 6.19 18.54
N GLU A 335 -1.55 6.82 19.21
CA GLU A 335 -1.31 7.49 20.50
C GLU A 335 -0.81 6.50 21.56
N ARG A 336 -1.44 5.32 21.66
CA ARG A 336 -0.99 4.25 22.55
C ARG A 336 0.43 3.79 22.24
N TRP A 337 0.76 3.57 20.97
CA TRP A 337 2.11 3.16 20.55
C TRP A 337 3.14 4.24 20.85
N ASN A 338 2.78 5.51 20.64
CA ASN A 338 3.65 6.63 20.94
C ASN A 338 3.97 6.72 22.46
N LYS A 339 2.98 6.51 23.32
CA LYS A 339 3.20 6.45 24.78
C LYS A 339 4.22 5.38 25.14
N ILE A 340 4.08 4.18 24.58
CA ILE A 340 5.02 3.07 24.82
C ILE A 340 6.41 3.38 24.24
N LEU A 341 6.49 3.99 23.07
CA LEU A 341 7.75 4.45 22.49
C LEU A 341 8.50 5.40 23.41
N LEU A 342 7.77 6.38 24.00
CA LEU A 342 8.34 7.33 24.95
C LEU A 342 8.78 6.67 26.27
N GLU A 343 8.07 5.62 26.72
CA GLU A 343 8.43 4.88 27.94
C GLU A 343 9.74 4.09 27.79
N ILE A 344 10.04 3.57 26.60
CA ILE A 344 11.21 2.71 26.36
C ILE A 344 12.44 3.47 25.85
N SER A 345 12.31 4.74 25.55
CA SER A 345 13.39 5.55 24.94
C SER A 345 13.68 6.81 25.75
N ARG A 346 14.87 7.38 25.52
CA ARG A 346 15.27 8.70 26.02
C ARG A 346 15.49 9.68 24.87
N LYS A 347 15.29 10.95 25.12
CA LYS A 347 15.57 12.02 24.15
C LYS A 347 17.08 12.28 24.02
#